data_b7ee5251627212a3c1d84ebc560d7b53
#
_entry.id   b7ee5251627212a3c1d84ebc560d7b53
#
_cell.length_a   1.000
_cell.length_b   1.000
_cell.length_c   1.000
_cell.angle_alpha   90.00
_cell.angle_beta   90.00
_cell.angle_gamma   90.00
#
_symmetry.space_group_name_H-M   'P 1'
#
loop_
_entity.id
_entity.type
_entity.pdbx_description
1 polymer ?
#
loop_
_entity_poly.entity_id
_entity_poly.type
_entity_poly.pdbx_seq_one_letter_code
_entity_poly.pdbx_strand_id
1 'polypeptide(L)'
;MDKLLTLIVPAYNMEEYLPKCLRSLTAATRLERLDVLVVNDGSSDRTGEIAHELAAEHPQSIRVLDKANGNYGSCINAAIPLAQGRFVKVVDADDTLDTQALDAFLDFLASLREPPPDLVLSDFAIVDAEGNETARAVLPFPAGRELSLADYLATDEVVTMHAFAYRTQLLRDCSYRQLEGVSYTDQEWTLLPLAGVRRIVRFPQVLYRYLLGREGQTMAKQAQSWWMRGEVALDLARRFPADSPSAAPLRRRFAVAIAEVYRGCLFDDPPGARAFDLQTFDRQLREISPELAAAVENIPYSRRISYRFIRAWHRRSPGRRLMFAICRWYSTLVARFLRA
;
A
#
# COMPACT_ATOMS: atom_id res chain seq x y z
N MET A 1 24.25 13.34 -12.82
CA MET A 1 22.90 13.28 -13.44
C MET A 1 21.88 13.27 -12.33
N ASP A 2 20.74 13.92 -12.55
CA ASP A 2 19.70 13.96 -11.52
C ASP A 2 18.98 12.61 -11.44
N LYS A 3 18.79 12.11 -10.23
CA LYS A 3 18.04 10.88 -9.97
C LYS A 3 16.56 11.09 -10.29
N LEU A 4 15.98 10.22 -11.10
CA LEU A 4 14.56 10.29 -11.46
C LEU A 4 13.66 9.56 -10.47
N LEU A 5 14.13 8.42 -9.97
CA LEU A 5 13.33 7.53 -9.13
C LEU A 5 14.14 7.07 -7.92
N THR A 6 13.60 7.31 -6.72
CA THR A 6 14.03 6.59 -5.52
C THR A 6 13.14 5.37 -5.31
N LEU A 7 13.76 4.20 -5.22
CA LEU A 7 13.11 2.95 -4.81
C LEU A 7 13.46 2.72 -3.34
N ILE A 8 12.46 2.84 -2.45
CA ILE A 8 12.62 2.51 -1.03
C ILE A 8 12.35 1.02 -0.86
N VAL A 9 13.32 0.29 -0.31
CA VAL A 9 13.23 -1.15 -0.06
C VAL A 9 13.30 -1.41 1.45
N PRO A 10 12.16 -1.47 2.17
CA PRO A 10 12.13 -1.88 3.56
C PRO A 10 12.52 -3.35 3.69
N ALA A 11 13.48 -3.67 4.55
CA ALA A 11 13.98 -5.04 4.71
C ALA A 11 14.12 -5.41 6.20
N TYR A 12 13.47 -6.49 6.62
CA TYR A 12 13.61 -7.09 7.94
C TYR A 12 13.60 -8.61 7.84
N ASN A 13 14.74 -9.25 8.08
CA ASN A 13 14.95 -10.70 7.97
C ASN A 13 14.51 -11.21 6.57
N MET A 14 15.17 -10.69 5.54
CA MET A 14 14.89 -10.94 4.11
C MET A 14 16.12 -11.51 3.37
N GLU A 15 17.05 -12.21 4.06
CA GLU A 15 18.27 -12.73 3.45
C GLU A 15 18.02 -13.62 2.22
N GLU A 16 16.89 -14.34 2.19
CA GLU A 16 16.52 -15.23 1.10
C GLU A 16 16.03 -14.46 -0.14
N TYR A 17 15.31 -13.35 0.05
CA TYR A 17 14.56 -12.64 -1.02
C TYR A 17 15.27 -11.39 -1.52
N LEU A 18 15.94 -10.66 -0.62
CA LEU A 18 16.58 -9.38 -0.93
C LEU A 18 17.55 -9.45 -2.11
N PRO A 19 18.38 -10.52 -2.31
CA PRO A 19 19.24 -10.62 -3.46
C PRO A 19 18.49 -10.61 -4.79
N LYS A 20 17.36 -11.31 -4.89
CA LYS A 20 16.52 -11.35 -6.10
C LYS A 20 15.87 -10.00 -6.34
N CYS A 21 15.33 -9.37 -5.28
CA CYS A 21 14.78 -8.03 -5.33
C CYS A 21 15.82 -7.06 -5.92
N LEU A 22 16.96 -6.86 -5.25
CA LEU A 22 17.96 -5.88 -5.65
C LEU A 22 18.55 -6.14 -7.04
N ARG A 23 18.78 -7.40 -7.43
CA ARG A 23 19.22 -7.72 -8.79
C ARG A 23 18.21 -7.30 -9.86
N SER A 24 16.91 -7.42 -9.60
CA SER A 24 15.87 -6.94 -10.53
C SER A 24 15.93 -5.42 -10.73
N LEU A 25 16.34 -4.66 -9.71
CA LEU A 25 16.47 -3.22 -9.77
C LEU A 25 17.77 -2.78 -10.43
N THR A 26 18.88 -3.51 -10.18
CA THR A 26 20.22 -3.18 -10.69
C THR A 26 20.49 -3.67 -12.09
N ALA A 27 19.67 -4.57 -12.63
CA ALA A 27 19.76 -5.00 -14.03
C ALA A 27 19.26 -3.94 -15.03
N ALA A 28 18.68 -2.83 -14.57
CA ALA A 28 18.27 -1.72 -15.42
C ALA A 28 19.47 -1.05 -16.10
N THR A 29 19.32 -0.69 -17.38
CA THR A 29 20.38 -0.04 -18.16
C THR A 29 20.55 1.44 -17.81
N ARG A 30 19.54 2.05 -17.17
CA ARG A 30 19.54 3.46 -16.72
C ARG A 30 19.84 3.59 -15.22
N LEU A 31 20.71 2.75 -14.71
CA LEU A 31 20.99 2.65 -13.27
C LEU A 31 21.48 3.97 -12.65
N GLU A 32 22.15 4.82 -13.43
CA GLU A 32 22.58 6.16 -13.01
C GLU A 32 21.42 7.09 -12.65
N ARG A 33 20.19 6.82 -13.12
CA ARG A 33 18.96 7.58 -12.82
C ARG A 33 18.18 7.04 -11.64
N LEU A 34 18.60 5.88 -11.10
CA LEU A 34 18.00 5.26 -9.92
C LEU A 34 18.74 5.64 -8.63
N ASP A 35 17.98 5.75 -7.56
CA ASP A 35 18.42 5.83 -6.18
C ASP A 35 17.70 4.72 -5.41
N VAL A 36 18.35 3.57 -5.21
CA VAL A 36 17.81 2.46 -4.44
C VAL A 36 18.24 2.63 -2.99
N LEU A 37 17.28 2.89 -2.09
CA LEU A 37 17.53 3.07 -0.67
C LEU A 37 16.99 1.84 0.08
N VAL A 38 17.88 0.92 0.42
CA VAL A 38 17.57 -0.24 1.26
C VAL A 38 17.53 0.22 2.71
N VAL A 39 16.43 -0.02 3.40
CA VAL A 39 16.29 0.28 4.83
C VAL A 39 16.28 -1.02 5.60
N ASN A 40 17.43 -1.36 6.21
CA ASN A 40 17.57 -2.51 7.09
C ASN A 40 16.98 -2.17 8.46
N ASP A 41 15.83 -2.73 8.78
CA ASP A 41 15.03 -2.45 9.98
C ASP A 41 15.48 -3.31 11.18
N GLY A 42 16.80 -3.37 11.43
CA GLY A 42 17.36 -4.12 12.55
C GLY A 42 17.25 -5.63 12.35
N SER A 43 17.56 -6.13 11.17
CA SER A 43 17.56 -7.56 10.86
C SER A 43 18.58 -8.31 11.72
N SER A 44 18.24 -9.55 12.08
CA SER A 44 19.09 -10.48 12.84
C SER A 44 19.72 -11.58 11.97
N ASP A 45 19.31 -11.69 10.71
CA ASP A 45 19.86 -12.56 9.68
C ASP A 45 20.91 -11.80 8.83
N ARG A 46 21.31 -12.36 7.70
CA ARG A 46 22.29 -11.76 6.79
C ARG A 46 21.74 -10.63 5.91
N THR A 47 20.50 -10.17 6.12
CA THR A 47 19.86 -9.11 5.29
C THR A 47 20.74 -7.86 5.19
N GLY A 48 21.27 -7.36 6.34
CA GLY A 48 22.13 -6.18 6.37
C GLY A 48 23.45 -6.40 5.62
N GLU A 49 24.11 -7.55 5.84
CA GLU A 49 25.34 -7.93 5.14
C GLU A 49 25.13 -7.93 3.62
N ILE A 50 24.10 -8.62 3.14
CA ILE A 50 23.73 -8.70 1.72
C ILE A 50 23.44 -7.32 1.14
N ALA A 51 22.72 -6.46 1.87
CA ALA A 51 22.44 -5.11 1.42
C ALA A 51 23.73 -4.29 1.20
N HIS A 52 24.68 -4.37 2.15
CA HIS A 52 25.96 -3.67 2.04
C HIS A 52 26.86 -4.24 0.94
N GLU A 53 26.87 -5.57 0.73
CA GLU A 53 27.60 -6.20 -0.37
C GLU A 53 27.13 -5.68 -1.73
N LEU A 54 25.80 -5.69 -1.97
CA LEU A 54 25.22 -5.20 -3.23
C LEU A 54 25.36 -3.68 -3.38
N ALA A 55 25.35 -2.92 -2.29
CA ALA A 55 25.63 -1.48 -2.35
C ALA A 55 27.10 -1.21 -2.74
N ALA A 56 28.05 -2.04 -2.31
CA ALA A 56 29.45 -1.93 -2.71
C ALA A 56 29.67 -2.26 -4.21
N GLU A 57 28.85 -3.16 -4.78
CA GLU A 57 28.86 -3.45 -6.22
C GLU A 57 28.27 -2.29 -7.05
N HIS A 58 27.31 -1.54 -6.48
CA HIS A 58 26.57 -0.46 -7.16
C HIS A 58 26.56 0.87 -6.38
N PRO A 59 27.72 1.44 -6.02
CA PRO A 59 27.82 2.55 -5.04
C PRO A 59 27.17 3.86 -5.50
N GLN A 60 26.93 4.00 -6.81
CA GLN A 60 26.27 5.19 -7.37
C GLN A 60 24.74 5.10 -7.34
N SER A 61 24.18 3.91 -7.04
CA SER A 61 22.75 3.66 -7.21
C SER A 61 22.10 2.97 -6.01
N ILE A 62 22.86 2.24 -5.19
CA ILE A 62 22.35 1.61 -3.97
C ILE A 62 22.97 2.29 -2.75
N ARG A 63 22.12 2.61 -1.80
CA ARG A 63 22.50 3.09 -0.46
C ARG A 63 21.78 2.25 0.58
N VAL A 64 22.43 2.02 1.71
CA VAL A 64 21.86 1.28 2.84
C VAL A 64 21.67 2.23 4.02
N LEU A 65 20.53 2.12 4.66
CA LEU A 65 20.25 2.76 5.93
C LEU A 65 19.95 1.68 6.98
N ASP A 66 20.89 1.48 7.90
CA ASP A 66 20.67 0.60 9.05
C ASP A 66 19.99 1.38 10.18
N LYS A 67 18.95 0.79 10.79
CA LYS A 67 18.25 1.37 11.93
C LYS A 67 17.74 0.30 12.89
N ALA A 68 17.43 0.70 14.12
CA ALA A 68 16.71 -0.18 15.04
C ALA A 68 15.32 -0.51 14.50
N ASN A 69 14.82 -1.72 14.77
CA ASN A 69 13.51 -2.16 14.31
C ASN A 69 12.41 -1.21 14.79
N GLY A 70 11.58 -0.78 13.86
CA GLY A 70 10.42 0.09 14.10
C GLY A 70 9.25 -0.23 13.18
N ASN A 71 9.30 -1.38 12.52
CA ASN A 71 8.35 -1.84 11.50
C ASN A 71 8.33 -1.00 10.22
N TYR A 72 7.51 -1.45 9.27
CA TYR A 72 7.44 -0.97 7.90
C TYR A 72 7.34 0.56 7.77
N GLY A 73 6.41 1.17 8.50
CA GLY A 73 6.19 2.62 8.46
C GLY A 73 7.44 3.41 8.87
N SER A 74 8.21 2.91 9.84
CA SER A 74 9.44 3.58 10.27
C SER A 74 10.52 3.59 9.19
N CYS A 75 10.57 2.55 8.33
CA CYS A 75 11.48 2.50 7.19
C CYS A 75 11.13 3.58 6.17
N ILE A 76 9.86 3.73 5.85
CA ILE A 76 9.37 4.75 4.91
C ILE A 76 9.65 6.15 5.45
N ASN A 77 9.38 6.38 6.74
CA ASN A 77 9.62 7.65 7.41
C ASN A 77 11.10 8.06 7.42
N ALA A 78 11.99 7.10 7.61
CA ALA A 78 13.44 7.34 7.59
C ALA A 78 13.97 7.58 6.16
N ALA A 79 13.36 6.95 5.16
CA ALA A 79 13.83 6.98 3.78
C ALA A 79 13.41 8.24 3.01
N ILE A 80 12.17 8.72 3.16
CA ILE A 80 11.65 9.87 2.39
C ILE A 80 12.51 11.12 2.49
N PRO A 81 13.02 11.55 3.66
CA PRO A 81 13.93 12.68 3.76
C PRO A 81 15.23 12.51 2.97
N LEU A 82 15.70 11.26 2.81
CA LEU A 82 16.95 10.89 2.15
C LEU A 82 16.77 10.62 0.64
N ALA A 83 15.54 10.52 0.15
CA ALA A 83 15.24 10.23 -1.25
C ALA A 83 15.87 11.29 -2.18
N GLN A 84 16.60 10.84 -3.22
CA GLN A 84 17.26 11.72 -4.18
C GLN A 84 16.49 11.82 -5.51
N GLY A 85 15.61 10.85 -5.77
CA GLY A 85 14.81 10.80 -6.99
C GLY A 85 13.71 11.86 -7.02
N ARG A 86 13.37 12.29 -8.22
CA ARG A 86 12.21 13.18 -8.46
C ARG A 86 10.89 12.52 -8.05
N PHE A 87 10.83 11.19 -8.15
CA PHE A 87 9.72 10.35 -7.68
C PHE A 87 10.21 9.33 -6.67
N VAL A 88 9.30 8.88 -5.81
CA VAL A 88 9.51 7.81 -4.83
C VAL A 88 8.51 6.69 -5.08
N LYS A 89 9.00 5.47 -5.12
CA LYS A 89 8.21 4.24 -5.13
C LYS A 89 8.72 3.30 -4.03
N VAL A 90 7.82 2.58 -3.39
CA VAL A 90 8.18 1.53 -2.42
C VAL A 90 8.19 0.19 -3.14
N VAL A 91 9.17 -0.64 -2.82
CA VAL A 91 9.31 -2.01 -3.31
C VAL A 91 9.58 -2.91 -2.12
N ASP A 92 8.72 -3.88 -1.86
CA ASP A 92 8.92 -4.83 -0.76
C ASP A 92 10.11 -5.74 -1.08
N ALA A 93 10.88 -6.10 -0.05
CA ALA A 93 12.16 -6.81 -0.21
C ALA A 93 12.00 -8.26 -0.73
N ASP A 94 10.78 -8.80 -0.73
CA ASP A 94 10.41 -10.10 -1.31
C ASP A 94 9.88 -10.01 -2.75
N ASP A 95 9.65 -8.78 -3.26
CA ASP A 95 9.13 -8.52 -4.59
C ASP A 95 10.21 -8.15 -5.60
N THR A 96 9.83 -8.01 -6.86
CA THR A 96 10.73 -7.60 -7.94
C THR A 96 10.08 -6.57 -8.85
N LEU A 97 10.90 -5.84 -9.61
CA LEU A 97 10.42 -5.07 -10.75
C LEU A 97 10.79 -5.80 -12.06
N ASP A 98 9.95 -5.61 -13.09
CA ASP A 98 10.32 -6.02 -14.44
C ASP A 98 11.40 -5.08 -14.96
N THR A 99 12.57 -5.61 -15.31
CA THR A 99 13.75 -4.81 -15.65
C THR A 99 13.55 -3.99 -16.93
N GLN A 100 12.90 -4.56 -17.94
CA GLN A 100 12.64 -3.83 -19.19
C GLN A 100 11.59 -2.72 -18.97
N ALA A 101 10.55 -3.02 -18.18
CA ALA A 101 9.56 -2.03 -17.81
C ALA A 101 10.17 -0.94 -16.92
N LEU A 102 11.17 -1.26 -16.07
CA LEU A 102 11.87 -0.27 -15.26
C LEU A 102 12.65 0.74 -16.11
N ASP A 103 13.39 0.27 -17.12
CA ASP A 103 14.06 1.17 -18.09
C ASP A 103 13.04 2.04 -18.83
N ALA A 104 11.96 1.45 -19.34
CA ALA A 104 10.87 2.18 -19.98
C ALA A 104 10.19 3.17 -19.03
N PHE A 105 10.06 2.84 -17.75
CA PHE A 105 9.50 3.72 -16.74
C PHE A 105 10.40 4.92 -16.46
N LEU A 106 11.72 4.72 -16.40
CA LEU A 106 12.69 5.80 -16.22
C LEU A 106 12.68 6.76 -17.44
N ASP A 107 12.60 6.23 -18.66
CA ASP A 107 12.46 7.05 -19.87
C ASP A 107 11.11 7.78 -19.89
N PHE A 108 10.03 7.14 -19.42
CA PHE A 108 8.73 7.79 -19.25
C PHE A 108 8.80 8.94 -18.24
N LEU A 109 9.42 8.73 -17.06
CA LEU A 109 9.59 9.79 -16.05
C LEU A 109 10.43 10.96 -16.59
N ALA A 110 11.45 10.68 -17.40
CA ALA A 110 12.28 11.71 -18.05
C ALA A 110 11.49 12.54 -19.07
N SER A 111 10.49 11.96 -19.73
CA SER A 111 9.66 12.60 -20.75
C SER A 111 8.58 13.51 -20.18
N LEU A 112 8.29 13.42 -18.88
CA LEU A 112 7.24 14.19 -18.23
C LEU A 112 7.57 15.69 -18.22
N ARG A 113 6.58 16.52 -18.63
CA ARG A 113 6.72 17.97 -18.69
C ARG A 113 6.78 18.58 -17.29
N GLU A 114 7.46 19.72 -17.19
CA GLU A 114 7.47 20.52 -15.96
C GLU A 114 6.21 21.40 -15.82
N PRO A 115 5.65 21.60 -14.62
CA PRO A 115 5.95 20.82 -13.43
C PRO A 115 5.44 19.37 -13.57
N PRO A 116 6.14 18.38 -12.97
CA PRO A 116 5.75 16.97 -13.13
C PRO A 116 4.43 16.66 -12.43
N PRO A 117 3.73 15.56 -12.81
CA PRO A 117 2.55 15.09 -12.07
C PRO A 117 2.91 14.74 -10.62
N ASP A 118 1.91 14.77 -9.75
CA ASP A 118 2.08 14.44 -8.33
C ASP A 118 2.15 12.95 -8.08
N LEU A 119 1.50 12.18 -8.95
CA LEU A 119 1.39 10.71 -8.86
C LEU A 119 1.51 10.09 -10.24
N VAL A 120 2.37 9.09 -10.34
CA VAL A 120 2.46 8.18 -11.48
C VAL A 120 1.94 6.81 -11.03
N LEU A 121 0.99 6.24 -11.75
CA LEU A 121 0.47 4.91 -11.53
C LEU A 121 1.02 3.95 -12.59
N SER A 122 1.41 2.74 -12.17
CA SER A 122 1.81 1.65 -13.08
C SER A 122 0.94 0.42 -12.87
N ASP A 123 0.83 -0.42 -13.90
CA ASP A 123 0.23 -1.74 -13.73
C ASP A 123 1.17 -2.65 -12.94
N PHE A 124 0.63 -3.74 -12.38
CA PHE A 124 1.42 -4.73 -11.68
C PHE A 124 0.90 -6.15 -11.94
N ALA A 125 1.76 -7.15 -11.71
CA ALA A 125 1.41 -8.57 -11.79
C ALA A 125 1.54 -9.23 -10.42
N ILE A 126 0.76 -10.28 -10.19
CA ILE A 126 0.95 -11.22 -9.10
C ILE A 126 1.72 -12.40 -9.65
N VAL A 127 2.76 -12.83 -8.95
CA VAL A 127 3.60 -13.95 -9.35
C VAL A 127 3.66 -15.00 -8.24
N ASP A 128 3.85 -16.26 -8.64
CA ASP A 128 4.13 -17.37 -7.72
C ASP A 128 5.63 -17.42 -7.31
N ALA A 129 5.99 -18.41 -6.49
CA ALA A 129 7.36 -18.60 -6.01
C ALA A 129 8.35 -18.87 -7.16
N GLU A 130 7.91 -19.52 -8.23
CA GLU A 130 8.67 -19.79 -9.43
C GLU A 130 8.84 -18.54 -10.31
N GLY A 131 8.07 -17.49 -10.04
CA GLY A 131 8.09 -16.22 -10.78
C GLY A 131 7.12 -16.22 -11.97
N ASN A 132 6.21 -17.19 -12.10
CA ASN A 132 5.20 -17.17 -13.14
C ASN A 132 4.08 -16.19 -12.78
N GLU A 133 3.60 -15.44 -13.77
CA GLU A 133 2.47 -14.54 -13.58
C GLU A 133 1.16 -15.33 -13.41
N THR A 134 0.53 -15.19 -12.25
CA THR A 134 -0.75 -15.83 -11.91
C THR A 134 -1.93 -14.89 -12.10
N ALA A 135 -1.72 -13.59 -11.98
CA ALA A 135 -2.72 -12.56 -12.24
C ALA A 135 -2.07 -11.23 -12.63
N ARG A 136 -2.83 -10.37 -13.30
CA ARG A 136 -2.41 -9.03 -13.71
C ARG A 136 -3.45 -7.99 -13.33
N ALA A 137 -3.00 -6.92 -12.71
CA ALA A 137 -3.80 -5.74 -12.43
C ALA A 137 -3.50 -4.65 -13.46
N VAL A 138 -4.35 -4.56 -14.46
CA VAL A 138 -4.34 -3.46 -15.43
C VAL A 138 -5.26 -2.36 -14.92
N LEU A 139 -4.70 -1.19 -14.66
CA LEU A 139 -5.45 -0.08 -14.10
C LEU A 139 -6.44 0.50 -15.13
N PRO A 140 -7.69 0.82 -14.74
CA PRO A 140 -8.74 1.28 -15.66
C PRO A 140 -8.61 2.76 -16.02
N PHE A 141 -7.39 3.27 -16.08
CA PHE A 141 -7.11 4.66 -16.41
C PHE A 141 -6.49 4.78 -17.80
N PRO A 142 -6.84 5.80 -18.60
CA PRO A 142 -6.28 5.98 -19.92
C PRO A 142 -4.76 6.26 -19.86
N ALA A 143 -4.00 5.64 -20.76
CA ALA A 143 -2.59 5.96 -20.94
C ALA A 143 -2.42 7.31 -21.68
N GLY A 144 -1.31 8.00 -21.40
CA GLY A 144 -0.96 9.25 -22.10
C GLY A 144 -1.88 10.44 -21.82
N ARG A 145 -2.84 10.29 -20.92
CA ARG A 145 -3.72 11.37 -20.46
C ARG A 145 -3.45 11.69 -18.99
N GLU A 146 -3.39 12.98 -18.69
CA GLU A 146 -3.38 13.46 -17.30
C GLU A 146 -4.80 13.37 -16.71
N LEU A 147 -4.88 12.88 -15.49
CA LEU A 147 -6.11 12.73 -14.70
C LEU A 147 -6.06 13.69 -13.51
N SER A 148 -7.20 14.22 -13.15
CA SER A 148 -7.40 14.88 -11.86
C SER A 148 -7.59 13.83 -10.74
N LEU A 149 -7.47 14.27 -9.48
CA LEU A 149 -7.85 13.43 -8.33
C LEU A 149 -9.33 13.00 -8.41
N ALA A 150 -10.22 13.86 -8.92
CA ALA A 150 -11.64 13.53 -9.09
C ALA A 150 -11.84 12.40 -10.11
N ASP A 151 -11.10 12.42 -11.25
CA ASP A 151 -11.13 11.34 -12.25
C ASP A 151 -10.66 10.00 -11.63
N TYR A 152 -9.58 10.04 -10.83
CA TYR A 152 -9.07 8.85 -10.13
C TYR A 152 -10.08 8.30 -9.12
N LEU A 153 -10.75 9.16 -8.36
CA LEU A 153 -11.73 8.78 -7.34
C LEU A 153 -13.11 8.42 -7.90
N ALA A 154 -13.38 8.74 -9.18
CA ALA A 154 -14.64 8.38 -9.84
C ALA A 154 -14.80 6.86 -10.04
N THR A 155 -13.71 6.09 -9.98
CA THR A 155 -13.76 4.63 -10.05
C THR A 155 -13.87 4.02 -8.65
N ASP A 156 -14.52 2.86 -8.53
CA ASP A 156 -14.52 2.08 -7.28
C ASP A 156 -13.31 1.12 -7.19
N GLU A 157 -12.32 1.22 -8.11
CA GLU A 157 -11.14 0.37 -8.09
C GLU A 157 -10.28 0.65 -6.87
N VAL A 158 -9.92 -0.41 -6.14
CA VAL A 158 -8.91 -0.35 -5.09
C VAL A 158 -7.54 -0.55 -5.73
N VAL A 159 -6.78 0.53 -5.80
CA VAL A 159 -5.41 0.48 -6.32
C VAL A 159 -4.48 0.25 -5.13
N THR A 160 -3.68 -0.81 -5.19
CA THR A 160 -2.75 -1.17 -4.12
C THR A 160 -1.43 -0.42 -4.24
N MET A 161 -0.64 -0.41 -3.18
CA MET A 161 0.63 0.32 -3.07
C MET A 161 1.60 0.02 -4.23
N HIS A 162 1.54 -1.19 -4.79
CA HIS A 162 2.40 -1.64 -5.88
C HIS A 162 2.34 -0.76 -7.13
N ALA A 163 1.23 -0.05 -7.33
CA ALA A 163 1.04 0.82 -8.48
C ALA A 163 1.61 2.24 -8.29
N PHE A 164 1.84 2.70 -7.07
CA PHE A 164 2.07 4.11 -6.76
C PHE A 164 3.55 4.51 -6.88
N ALA A 165 3.81 5.65 -7.54
CA ALA A 165 5.05 6.40 -7.48
C ALA A 165 4.71 7.89 -7.29
N TYR A 166 4.99 8.44 -6.13
CA TYR A 166 4.69 9.84 -5.80
C TYR A 166 5.84 10.77 -6.16
N ARG A 167 5.53 12.00 -6.55
CA ARG A 167 6.52 13.08 -6.61
C ARG A 167 7.11 13.28 -5.22
N THR A 168 8.44 13.21 -5.10
CA THR A 168 9.14 13.27 -3.82
C THR A 168 8.81 14.53 -3.04
N GLN A 169 8.74 15.66 -3.74
CA GLN A 169 8.44 16.95 -3.12
C GLN A 169 7.01 16.99 -2.55
N LEU A 170 6.03 16.33 -3.17
CA LEU A 170 4.69 16.21 -2.61
C LEU A 170 4.70 15.56 -1.22
N LEU A 171 5.42 14.44 -1.07
CA LEU A 171 5.53 13.75 0.21
C LEU A 171 6.18 14.60 1.30
N ARG A 172 7.17 15.42 0.91
CA ARG A 172 7.82 16.38 1.82
C ARG A 172 6.90 17.53 2.18
N ASP A 173 6.23 18.15 1.20
CA ASP A 173 5.33 19.28 1.39
C ASP A 173 4.16 18.94 2.34
N CYS A 174 3.61 17.70 2.23
CA CYS A 174 2.56 17.24 3.13
C CYS A 174 3.09 16.62 4.44
N SER A 175 4.41 16.67 4.68
CA SER A 175 5.06 16.07 5.86
C SER A 175 4.61 14.60 6.05
N TYR A 176 4.55 13.85 4.94
CA TYR A 176 4.04 12.49 4.94
C TYR A 176 4.83 11.59 5.89
N ARG A 177 4.11 10.87 6.73
CA ARG A 177 4.64 9.84 7.63
C ARG A 177 3.64 8.71 7.76
N GLN A 178 4.15 7.51 8.00
CA GLN A 178 3.38 6.33 8.36
C GLN A 178 3.43 6.08 9.87
N LEU A 179 2.43 5.38 10.39
CA LEU A 179 2.43 4.90 11.76
C LEU A 179 3.59 3.92 11.98
N GLU A 180 4.34 4.11 13.06
CA GLU A 180 5.49 3.25 13.40
C GLU A 180 5.09 2.17 14.43
N GLY A 181 5.84 1.09 14.49
CA GLY A 181 5.59 0.00 15.44
C GLY A 181 4.47 -0.96 15.03
N VAL A 182 3.85 -0.75 13.87
CA VAL A 182 2.76 -1.58 13.34
C VAL A 182 2.99 -2.01 11.90
N SER A 183 2.32 -3.07 11.49
CA SER A 183 2.23 -3.52 10.10
C SER A 183 0.94 -3.00 9.44
N TYR A 184 0.77 -3.24 8.13
CA TYR A 184 -0.41 -2.85 7.32
C TYR A 184 -0.54 -1.33 7.05
N THR A 185 0.57 -0.61 7.10
CA THR A 185 0.62 0.84 6.81
C THR A 185 0.64 1.16 5.31
N ASP A 186 0.56 0.15 4.45
CA ASP A 186 0.34 0.28 3.00
C ASP A 186 -0.93 1.08 2.65
N GLN A 187 -1.97 1.00 3.49
CA GLN A 187 -3.17 1.84 3.36
C GLN A 187 -2.87 3.33 3.55
N GLU A 188 -1.95 3.69 4.44
CA GLU A 188 -1.53 5.08 4.62
C GLU A 188 -0.78 5.60 3.38
N TRP A 189 0.06 4.73 2.75
CA TRP A 189 0.72 5.07 1.49
C TRP A 189 -0.27 5.37 0.37
N THR A 190 -1.35 4.62 0.29
CA THR A 190 -2.33 4.76 -0.79
C THR A 190 -3.37 5.86 -0.55
N LEU A 191 -3.52 6.37 0.69
CA LEU A 191 -4.60 7.30 1.03
C LEU A 191 -4.12 8.67 1.47
N LEU A 192 -3.14 8.75 2.38
CA LEU A 192 -2.80 10.02 3.02
C LEU A 192 -2.24 11.05 2.05
N PRO A 193 -1.31 10.71 1.10
CA PRO A 193 -0.78 11.71 0.18
C PRO A 193 -1.81 12.20 -0.85
N LEU A 194 -2.90 11.47 -1.07
CA LEU A 194 -3.91 11.84 -2.07
C LEU A 194 -4.53 13.22 -1.83
N ALA A 195 -4.56 13.69 -0.58
CA ALA A 195 -5.07 15.02 -0.27
C ALA A 195 -4.30 16.16 -0.97
N GLY A 196 -3.01 15.94 -1.24
CA GLY A 196 -2.13 16.87 -1.95
C GLY A 196 -2.04 16.62 -3.46
N VAL A 197 -2.55 15.49 -3.95
CA VAL A 197 -2.48 15.10 -5.37
C VAL A 197 -3.46 15.91 -6.20
N ARG A 198 -2.97 16.52 -7.27
CA ARG A 198 -3.76 17.27 -8.26
C ARG A 198 -3.71 16.61 -9.63
N ARG A 199 -2.54 16.12 -10.02
CA ARG A 199 -2.26 15.59 -11.36
C ARG A 199 -1.72 14.18 -11.27
N ILE A 200 -2.35 13.27 -12.01
CA ILE A 200 -2.04 11.84 -12.03
C ILE A 200 -1.82 11.43 -13.49
N VAL A 201 -0.83 10.61 -13.74
CA VAL A 201 -0.62 9.96 -15.04
C VAL A 201 -0.47 8.46 -14.86
N ARG A 202 -0.82 7.68 -15.89
CA ARG A 202 -0.59 6.24 -15.89
C ARG A 202 0.51 5.85 -16.87
N PHE A 203 1.47 5.07 -16.39
CA PHE A 203 2.41 4.29 -17.17
C PHE A 203 1.78 2.91 -17.47
N PRO A 204 1.46 2.59 -18.75
CA PRO A 204 0.60 1.46 -19.10
C PRO A 204 1.37 0.14 -19.28
N GLN A 205 2.30 -0.16 -18.38
CA GLN A 205 3.05 -1.41 -18.38
C GLN A 205 3.10 -2.00 -16.97
N VAL A 206 3.21 -3.33 -16.90
CA VAL A 206 3.46 -4.07 -15.66
C VAL A 206 4.89 -3.77 -15.23
N LEU A 207 5.01 -2.92 -14.19
CA LEU A 207 6.31 -2.57 -13.59
C LEU A 207 6.62 -3.44 -12.40
N TYR A 208 5.65 -3.67 -11.52
CA TYR A 208 5.82 -4.36 -10.26
C TYR A 208 5.36 -5.81 -10.36
N ARG A 209 6.12 -6.73 -9.79
CA ARG A 209 5.87 -8.17 -9.75
C ARG A 209 5.75 -8.60 -8.28
N TYR A 210 4.52 -8.66 -7.80
CA TYR A 210 4.17 -8.98 -6.42
C TYR A 210 4.21 -10.49 -6.18
N LEU A 211 5.12 -10.96 -5.33
CA LEU A 211 5.23 -12.36 -4.93
C LEU A 211 4.12 -12.71 -3.93
N LEU A 212 3.25 -13.64 -4.28
CA LEU A 212 2.20 -14.11 -3.40
C LEU A 212 2.42 -15.59 -3.03
N GLY A 213 2.21 -15.93 -1.76
CA GLY A 213 2.21 -17.33 -1.30
C GLY A 213 3.52 -17.79 -0.67
N ARG A 214 4.53 -16.91 -0.44
CA ARG A 214 5.73 -17.30 0.29
C ARG A 214 5.44 -17.58 1.76
N GLU A 215 6.18 -18.49 2.35
CA GLU A 215 6.11 -18.79 3.79
C GLU A 215 6.53 -17.56 4.61
N GLY A 216 5.82 -17.27 5.68
CA GLY A 216 6.11 -16.15 6.58
C GLY A 216 5.68 -14.76 6.11
N GLN A 217 4.93 -14.62 4.98
CA GLN A 217 4.32 -13.33 4.61
C GLN A 217 3.46 -12.78 5.75
N THR A 218 3.43 -11.45 5.87
CA THR A 218 2.60 -10.75 6.87
C THR A 218 1.13 -11.17 6.81
N MET A 219 0.63 -11.52 5.61
CA MET A 219 -0.69 -12.09 5.39
C MET A 219 -0.89 -13.44 6.11
N ALA A 220 0.15 -14.27 6.26
CA ALA A 220 0.06 -15.56 6.96
C ALA A 220 0.08 -15.40 8.49
N LYS A 221 0.64 -14.31 9.02
CA LYS A 221 0.71 -14.01 10.47
C LYS A 221 -0.48 -13.21 11.00
N GLN A 222 -1.58 -13.11 10.25
CA GLN A 222 -2.75 -12.26 10.57
C GLN A 222 -3.33 -12.47 11.98
N ALA A 223 -3.11 -13.65 12.56
CA ALA A 223 -3.68 -14.03 13.86
C ALA A 223 -3.25 -13.13 15.03
N GLN A 224 -1.99 -12.71 15.05
CA GLN A 224 -1.41 -12.03 16.20
C GLN A 224 -1.39 -10.51 16.07
N SER A 225 -1.72 -9.98 14.90
CA SER A 225 -1.55 -8.55 14.55
C SER A 225 -2.84 -7.84 14.15
N TRP A 226 -4.01 -8.42 14.43
CA TRP A 226 -5.29 -7.81 14.03
C TRP A 226 -5.51 -6.42 14.65
N TRP A 227 -5.03 -6.22 15.88
CA TRP A 227 -5.09 -4.92 16.53
C TRP A 227 -4.34 -3.81 15.76
N MET A 228 -3.27 -4.17 15.04
CA MET A 228 -2.51 -3.20 14.23
C MET A 228 -3.37 -2.61 13.11
N ARG A 229 -4.25 -3.41 12.50
CA ARG A 229 -5.21 -2.90 11.51
C ARG A 229 -6.19 -1.89 12.09
N GLY A 230 -6.60 -2.12 13.34
CA GLY A 230 -7.42 -1.15 14.09
C GLY A 230 -6.66 0.16 14.33
N GLU A 231 -5.40 0.10 14.78
CA GLU A 231 -4.58 1.29 14.99
C GLU A 231 -4.35 2.08 13.71
N VAL A 232 -4.02 1.41 12.59
CA VAL A 232 -3.87 2.07 11.27
C VAL A 232 -5.19 2.73 10.85
N ALA A 233 -6.34 2.06 11.02
CA ALA A 233 -7.63 2.64 10.69
C ALA A 233 -7.99 3.86 11.55
N LEU A 234 -7.63 3.85 12.85
CA LEU A 234 -7.81 5.02 13.72
C LEU A 234 -6.83 6.15 13.36
N ASP A 235 -5.60 5.83 12.95
CA ASP A 235 -4.65 6.85 12.48
C ASP A 235 -5.13 7.49 11.17
N LEU A 236 -5.63 6.71 10.23
CA LEU A 236 -6.29 7.23 9.03
C LEU A 236 -7.46 8.17 9.39
N ALA A 237 -8.25 7.82 10.42
CA ALA A 237 -9.36 8.67 10.85
C ALA A 237 -8.87 9.98 11.48
N ARG A 238 -7.81 9.97 12.29
CA ARG A 238 -7.18 11.18 12.90
C ARG A 238 -6.63 12.13 11.82
N ARG A 239 -6.10 11.55 10.75
CA ARG A 239 -5.40 12.27 9.68
C ARG A 239 -6.27 12.51 8.44
N PHE A 240 -7.56 12.19 8.53
CA PHE A 240 -8.50 12.50 7.45
C PHE A 240 -8.54 14.01 7.19
N PRO A 241 -8.31 14.46 5.94
CA PRO A 241 -8.18 15.88 5.61
C PRO A 241 -9.55 16.58 5.53
N ALA A 242 -10.29 16.66 6.66
CA ALA A 242 -11.67 17.15 6.72
C ALA A 242 -11.84 18.55 6.15
N ASP A 243 -10.86 19.43 6.38
CA ASP A 243 -10.88 20.83 5.92
C ASP A 243 -10.34 21.02 4.49
N SER A 244 -9.89 19.93 3.84
CA SER A 244 -9.39 20.00 2.47
C SER A 244 -10.52 20.07 1.45
N PRO A 245 -10.36 20.81 0.33
CA PRO A 245 -11.28 20.73 -0.82
C PRO A 245 -11.46 19.30 -1.34
N SER A 246 -10.50 18.43 -1.10
CA SER A 246 -10.53 17.00 -1.48
C SER A 246 -11.23 16.11 -0.45
N ALA A 247 -11.70 16.62 0.68
CA ALA A 247 -12.31 15.82 1.75
C ALA A 247 -13.51 15.00 1.26
N ALA A 248 -14.45 15.64 0.57
CA ALA A 248 -15.66 14.98 0.12
C ALA A 248 -15.40 13.77 -0.82
N PRO A 249 -14.60 13.87 -1.88
CA PRO A 249 -14.26 12.73 -2.73
C PRO A 249 -13.39 11.67 -2.01
N LEU A 250 -12.52 12.06 -1.08
CA LEU A 250 -11.66 11.12 -0.33
C LEU A 250 -12.41 10.35 0.76
N ARG A 251 -13.49 10.93 1.33
CA ARG A 251 -14.25 10.33 2.45
C ARG A 251 -14.63 8.88 2.19
N ARG A 252 -15.10 8.56 0.99
CA ARG A 252 -15.48 7.19 0.64
C ARG A 252 -14.28 6.23 0.69
N ARG A 253 -13.10 6.65 0.20
CA ARG A 253 -11.89 5.81 0.20
C ARG A 253 -11.42 5.50 1.61
N PHE A 254 -11.36 6.50 2.48
CA PHE A 254 -11.05 6.32 3.90
C PHE A 254 -12.09 5.44 4.59
N ALA A 255 -13.37 5.68 4.34
CA ALA A 255 -14.43 4.85 4.93
C ALA A 255 -14.35 3.38 4.48
N VAL A 256 -13.99 3.09 3.23
CA VAL A 256 -13.76 1.73 2.73
C VAL A 256 -12.62 1.08 3.49
N ALA A 257 -11.47 1.74 3.62
CA ALA A 257 -10.32 1.21 4.35
C ALA A 257 -10.64 0.89 5.82
N ILE A 258 -11.36 1.80 6.50
CA ILE A 258 -11.78 1.60 7.89
C ILE A 258 -12.82 0.47 8.00
N ALA A 259 -13.74 0.34 7.04
CA ALA A 259 -14.76 -0.71 7.03
C ALA A 259 -14.17 -2.13 6.95
N GLU A 260 -12.94 -2.29 6.43
CA GLU A 260 -12.24 -3.58 6.39
C GLU A 260 -12.02 -4.17 7.80
N VAL A 261 -11.78 -3.31 8.81
CA VAL A 261 -11.65 -3.76 10.21
C VAL A 261 -12.96 -4.39 10.68
N TYR A 262 -14.09 -3.73 10.44
CA TYR A 262 -15.41 -4.28 10.79
C TYR A 262 -15.70 -5.58 10.02
N ARG A 263 -15.38 -5.61 8.71
CA ARG A 263 -15.63 -6.78 7.87
C ARG A 263 -14.86 -7.98 8.40
N GLY A 264 -13.58 -7.83 8.65
CA GLY A 264 -12.75 -8.88 9.20
C GLY A 264 -13.27 -9.42 10.53
N CYS A 265 -13.59 -8.54 11.48
CA CYS A 265 -14.09 -8.95 12.79
C CYS A 265 -15.47 -9.63 12.73
N LEU A 266 -16.35 -9.22 11.82
CA LEU A 266 -17.73 -9.72 11.77
C LEU A 266 -17.90 -10.96 10.90
N PHE A 267 -17.06 -11.15 9.88
CA PHE A 267 -17.29 -12.18 8.86
C PHE A 267 -16.11 -13.10 8.60
N ASP A 268 -14.90 -12.56 8.53
CA ASP A 268 -13.73 -13.34 8.10
C ASP A 268 -13.15 -14.16 9.27
N ASP A 269 -13.50 -13.78 10.51
CA ASP A 269 -13.10 -14.44 11.77
C ASP A 269 -11.61 -14.88 11.75
N PRO A 270 -10.68 -13.99 11.32
CA PRO A 270 -9.29 -14.37 11.27
C PRO A 270 -8.80 -14.64 12.68
N PRO A 271 -7.81 -15.51 12.85
CA PRO A 271 -7.20 -15.73 14.14
C PRO A 271 -6.81 -14.37 14.78
N GLY A 272 -7.13 -14.16 16.04
CA GLY A 272 -6.92 -12.87 16.75
C GLY A 272 -8.03 -11.84 16.62
N ALA A 273 -8.92 -11.91 15.62
CA ALA A 273 -10.06 -10.99 15.51
C ALA A 273 -11.04 -11.10 16.67
N ARG A 274 -11.15 -12.29 17.29
CA ARG A 274 -12.01 -12.51 18.47
C ARG A 274 -11.52 -11.79 19.72
N ALA A 275 -10.21 -11.54 19.83
CA ALA A 275 -9.61 -10.79 20.91
C ALA A 275 -9.66 -9.28 20.68
N PHE A 276 -10.01 -8.83 19.46
CA PHE A 276 -10.13 -7.42 19.13
C PHE A 276 -11.46 -6.84 19.60
N ASP A 277 -11.39 -5.80 20.43
CA ASP A 277 -12.58 -5.11 20.94
C ASP A 277 -13.15 -4.14 19.89
N LEU A 278 -13.98 -4.68 18.99
CA LEU A 278 -14.64 -3.91 17.94
C LEU A 278 -15.56 -2.80 18.51
N GLN A 279 -16.10 -2.96 19.73
CA GLN A 279 -16.95 -1.94 20.34
C GLN A 279 -16.12 -0.74 20.80
N THR A 280 -14.97 -1.00 21.41
CA THR A 280 -14.03 0.07 21.78
C THR A 280 -13.48 0.77 20.53
N PHE A 281 -13.12 0.04 19.50
CA PHE A 281 -12.70 0.63 18.21
C PHE A 281 -13.78 1.53 17.61
N ASP A 282 -15.04 1.09 17.56
CA ASP A 282 -16.17 1.89 17.05
C ASP A 282 -16.38 3.17 17.85
N ARG A 283 -16.30 3.10 19.17
CA ARG A 283 -16.40 4.27 20.04
C ARG A 283 -15.28 5.27 19.75
N GLN A 284 -14.04 4.81 19.68
CA GLN A 284 -12.87 5.65 19.36
C GLN A 284 -13.00 6.30 17.98
N LEU A 285 -13.44 5.55 16.97
CA LEU A 285 -13.67 6.10 15.63
C LEU A 285 -14.69 7.23 15.64
N ARG A 286 -15.80 7.09 16.41
CA ARG A 286 -16.82 8.12 16.55
C ARG A 286 -16.33 9.36 17.29
N GLU A 287 -15.45 9.18 18.27
CA GLU A 287 -14.82 10.28 19.00
C GLU A 287 -13.80 11.03 18.12
N ILE A 288 -13.01 10.31 17.32
CA ILE A 288 -11.98 10.88 16.46
C ILE A 288 -12.60 11.59 15.24
N SER A 289 -13.48 10.92 14.53
CA SER A 289 -14.10 11.42 13.30
C SER A 289 -15.55 10.96 13.16
N PRO A 290 -16.51 11.72 13.72
CA PRO A 290 -17.94 11.44 13.56
C PRO A 290 -18.36 11.35 12.08
N GLU A 291 -17.72 12.14 11.23
CA GLU A 291 -17.97 12.17 9.78
C GLU A 291 -17.60 10.84 9.11
N LEU A 292 -16.40 10.31 9.38
CA LEU A 292 -15.98 9.01 8.86
C LEU A 292 -16.79 7.88 9.46
N ALA A 293 -17.10 7.92 10.75
CA ALA A 293 -17.97 6.93 11.40
C ALA A 293 -19.34 6.84 10.71
N ALA A 294 -19.93 7.99 10.35
CA ALA A 294 -21.16 8.02 9.60
C ALA A 294 -21.00 7.51 8.16
N ALA A 295 -19.85 7.80 7.51
CA ALA A 295 -19.56 7.32 6.17
C ALA A 295 -19.37 5.80 6.13
N VAL A 296 -18.68 5.23 7.11
CA VAL A 296 -18.43 3.79 7.26
C VAL A 296 -19.74 2.99 7.35
N GLU A 297 -20.76 3.51 8.02
CA GLU A 297 -22.10 2.88 8.07
C GLU A 297 -22.74 2.69 6.70
N ASN A 298 -22.33 3.47 5.70
CA ASN A 298 -22.89 3.41 4.34
C ASN A 298 -22.10 2.49 3.41
N ILE A 299 -20.96 1.95 3.85
CA ILE A 299 -20.16 1.03 3.04
C ILE A 299 -20.89 -0.32 2.92
N PRO A 300 -21.11 -0.81 1.67
CA PRO A 300 -21.70 -2.12 1.46
C PRO A 300 -20.70 -3.22 1.81
N TYR A 301 -21.19 -4.42 2.09
CA TYR A 301 -20.36 -5.58 2.36
C TYR A 301 -19.38 -5.89 1.21
N SER A 302 -19.86 -5.83 -0.02
CA SER A 302 -19.04 -5.97 -1.23
C SER A 302 -19.71 -5.28 -2.42
N ARG A 303 -19.03 -5.22 -3.58
CA ARG A 303 -19.63 -4.73 -4.83
C ARG A 303 -20.86 -5.54 -5.26
N ARG A 304 -20.91 -6.84 -4.92
CA ARG A 304 -22.01 -7.75 -5.28
C ARG A 304 -23.12 -7.81 -4.22
N ILE A 305 -22.79 -7.50 -2.97
CA ILE A 305 -23.73 -7.54 -1.84
C ILE A 305 -23.84 -6.14 -1.26
N SER A 306 -24.88 -5.41 -1.63
CA SER A 306 -25.14 -4.02 -1.23
C SER A 306 -25.57 -3.85 0.24
N TYR A 307 -25.51 -4.92 1.04
CA TYR A 307 -25.92 -4.90 2.44
C TYR A 307 -25.00 -4.06 3.31
N ARG A 308 -25.58 -3.04 3.96
CA ARG A 308 -24.86 -2.10 4.85
C ARG A 308 -24.69 -2.72 6.23
N PHE A 309 -23.73 -3.62 6.34
CA PHE A 309 -23.54 -4.52 7.47
C PHE A 309 -23.18 -3.80 8.78
N ILE A 310 -22.40 -2.71 8.72
CA ILE A 310 -22.00 -1.94 9.89
C ILE A 310 -23.23 -1.21 10.48
N ARG A 311 -24.03 -0.57 9.64
CA ARG A 311 -25.30 0.02 10.06
C ARG A 311 -26.23 -1.02 10.67
N ALA A 312 -26.32 -2.22 10.09
CA ALA A 312 -27.14 -3.29 10.62
C ALA A 312 -26.60 -3.85 11.94
N TRP A 313 -25.28 -3.85 12.11
CA TRP A 313 -24.62 -4.22 13.37
C TRP A 313 -25.01 -3.24 14.49
N HIS A 314 -24.92 -1.93 14.26
CA HIS A 314 -25.32 -0.90 15.23
C HIS A 314 -26.82 -0.97 15.60
N ARG A 315 -27.68 -1.04 14.59
CA ARG A 315 -29.14 -0.99 14.78
C ARG A 315 -29.75 -2.29 15.24
N ARG A 316 -28.97 -3.37 15.33
CA ARG A 316 -29.47 -4.73 15.61
C ARG A 316 -30.70 -5.07 14.75
N SER A 317 -30.66 -4.69 13.47
CA SER A 317 -31.79 -4.73 12.52
C SER A 317 -32.44 -6.12 12.43
N PRO A 318 -33.76 -6.23 12.23
CA PRO A 318 -34.43 -7.49 11.90
C PRO A 318 -33.75 -8.15 10.69
N GLY A 319 -33.65 -9.48 10.71
CA GLY A 319 -32.99 -10.25 9.64
C GLY A 319 -31.47 -10.17 9.62
N ARG A 320 -30.81 -9.38 10.51
CA ARG A 320 -29.35 -9.27 10.60
C ARG A 320 -28.67 -10.63 10.67
N ARG A 321 -29.19 -11.55 11.49
CA ARG A 321 -28.59 -12.89 11.64
C ARG A 321 -28.50 -13.65 10.33
N LEU A 322 -29.57 -13.63 9.53
CA LEU A 322 -29.61 -14.26 8.20
C LEU A 322 -28.61 -13.61 7.23
N MET A 323 -28.63 -12.27 7.14
CA MET A 323 -27.71 -11.57 6.25
C MET A 323 -26.25 -11.73 6.65
N PHE A 324 -25.94 -11.78 7.95
CA PHE A 324 -24.60 -12.06 8.44
C PHE A 324 -24.15 -13.49 8.10
N ALA A 325 -25.06 -14.47 8.17
CA ALA A 325 -24.77 -15.84 7.73
C ALA A 325 -24.47 -15.89 6.22
N ILE A 326 -25.24 -15.17 5.39
CA ILE A 326 -25.01 -15.06 3.94
C ILE A 326 -23.64 -14.40 3.66
N CYS A 327 -23.33 -13.29 4.32
CA CYS A 327 -22.03 -12.60 4.15
C CYS A 327 -20.87 -13.51 4.56
N ARG A 328 -20.98 -14.23 5.68
CA ARG A 328 -19.95 -15.18 6.15
C ARG A 328 -19.77 -16.35 5.20
N TRP A 329 -20.86 -16.92 4.69
CA TRP A 329 -20.80 -17.94 3.66
C TRP A 329 -20.10 -17.44 2.40
N TYR A 330 -20.43 -16.22 1.94
CA TYR A 330 -19.79 -15.62 0.78
C TYR A 330 -18.28 -15.36 1.02
N SER A 331 -17.87 -14.83 2.18
CA SER A 331 -16.46 -14.71 2.54
C SER A 331 -15.72 -16.02 2.45
N THR A 332 -16.31 -17.10 3.01
CA THR A 332 -15.71 -18.45 2.97
C THR A 332 -15.57 -18.96 1.55
N LEU A 333 -16.57 -18.73 0.70
CA LEU A 333 -16.53 -19.12 -0.71
C LEU A 333 -15.41 -18.39 -1.47
N VAL A 334 -15.33 -17.06 -1.33
CA VAL A 334 -14.28 -16.25 -1.97
C VAL A 334 -12.89 -16.66 -1.49
N ALA A 335 -12.71 -16.90 -0.19
CA ALA A 335 -11.43 -17.35 0.36
C ALA A 335 -10.98 -18.71 -0.18
N ARG A 336 -11.92 -19.62 -0.50
CA ARG A 336 -11.61 -20.90 -1.16
C ARG A 336 -11.17 -20.71 -2.60
N PHE A 337 -11.81 -19.82 -3.35
CA PHE A 337 -11.42 -19.52 -4.75
C PHE A 337 -10.08 -18.78 -4.87
N LEU A 338 -9.68 -18.02 -3.86
CA LEU A 338 -8.38 -17.32 -3.85
C LEU A 338 -7.21 -18.22 -3.41
N ARG A 339 -7.50 -19.40 -2.85
CA ARG A 339 -6.50 -20.40 -2.42
C ARG A 339 -6.34 -21.56 -3.40
N ALA A 340 -7.24 -21.70 -4.37
CA ALA A 340 -7.19 -22.67 -5.46
C ALA A 340 -6.57 -22.04 -6.72
#